data_13a65928cb543a75bb9a427d8e4e1a93
#
_entry.id   13a65928cb543a75bb9a427d8e4e1a93
#
_cell.length_a   1.000
_cell.length_b   1.000
_cell.length_c   1.000
_cell.angle_alpha   90.00
_cell.angle_beta   90.00
_cell.angle_gamma   90.00
#
_symmetry.space_group_name_H-M   'P 1'
#
loop_
_entity.id
_entity.type
_entity.pdbx_description
1 polymer ?
#
loop_
_entity_poly.entity_id
_entity_poly.type
_entity_poly.pdbx_seq_one_letter_code
_entity_poly.pdbx_strand_id
1 'polypeptide(L)'
;MRTCIMRGPERPFITLYCAVTWDLQGFLLAGIIKGTVGIGMPTVSVGVLSQIIPPHTAIALVVFPLLASNLWQVIRTGAGLATLRRYGLLVGCLFVSLWATTFLTARVPADLLLGIIGVAMLIFSVTSLLGTQIMIADRHDRPAQAITGLAAGVLGGLTSMWALPLVTYLMGRKADSDEFVRAVGLFLLIGSVPLMLGFWQTGLLNGQTAPLSLAMIVPTILGFSVGEVIRRRLDAQAFKKVLLWFFLLMGLNLLRRALF
;
A
#
# COMPACT_ATOMS: atom_id res chain seq x y z
N MET A 1 23.85 3.23 -14.07
CA MET A 1 23.26 4.09 -13.04
C MET A 1 23.53 5.60 -13.26
N ARG A 2 24.66 6.05 -13.82
CA ARG A 2 24.97 7.48 -14.08
C ARG A 2 24.31 8.11 -15.31
N THR A 3 23.79 7.33 -16.25
CA THR A 3 23.26 7.80 -17.54
C THR A 3 21.79 8.30 -17.50
N CYS A 4 21.04 8.00 -16.46
CA CYS A 4 19.65 8.46 -16.30
C CYS A 4 19.50 9.82 -15.57
N ILE A 5 20.58 10.39 -15.03
CA ILE A 5 20.58 11.63 -14.22
C ILE A 5 20.93 12.88 -15.04
N MET A 6 21.15 12.77 -16.35
CA MET A 6 21.39 13.95 -17.19
C MET A 6 20.13 14.78 -17.35
N ARG A 7 19.97 15.77 -16.47
CA ARG A 7 19.00 16.88 -16.58
C ARG A 7 19.42 17.78 -17.75
N GLY A 8 18.81 17.57 -18.91
CA GLY A 8 18.89 18.48 -20.03
C GLY A 8 17.50 18.66 -20.65
N PRO A 9 17.09 19.88 -21.02
CA PRO A 9 15.76 20.17 -21.57
C PRO A 9 15.49 19.52 -22.93
N GLU A 10 16.48 18.88 -23.54
CA GLU A 10 16.41 18.44 -24.94
C GLU A 10 16.01 16.98 -25.18
N ARG A 11 15.74 16.17 -24.14
CA ARG A 11 15.38 14.75 -24.33
C ARG A 11 14.26 14.28 -23.40
N PRO A 12 13.02 14.78 -23.55
CA PRO A 12 11.89 14.35 -22.71
C PRO A 12 11.59 12.85 -22.85
N PHE A 13 11.87 12.25 -24.01
CA PHE A 13 11.61 10.82 -24.27
C PHE A 13 12.52 9.87 -23.49
N ILE A 14 13.81 10.18 -23.34
CA ILE A 14 14.74 9.29 -22.61
C ILE A 14 14.46 9.30 -21.12
N THR A 15 14.15 10.47 -20.55
CA THR A 15 13.78 10.60 -19.12
C THR A 15 12.46 9.89 -18.84
N LEU A 16 11.50 10.00 -19.77
CA LEU A 16 10.22 9.29 -19.69
C LEU A 16 10.41 7.77 -19.84
N TYR A 17 11.27 7.32 -20.74
CA TYR A 17 11.56 5.89 -20.96
C TYR A 17 12.25 5.26 -19.74
N CYS A 18 13.23 5.96 -19.15
CA CYS A 18 13.88 5.51 -17.94
C CYS A 18 12.91 5.48 -16.73
N ALA A 19 12.08 6.52 -16.56
CA ALA A 19 11.08 6.54 -15.51
C ALA A 19 10.09 5.37 -15.67
N VAL A 20 9.55 5.17 -16.86
CA VAL A 20 8.58 4.09 -17.16
C VAL A 20 9.19 2.69 -16.93
N THR A 21 10.46 2.46 -17.30
CA THR A 21 11.10 1.15 -17.07
C THR A 21 11.34 0.85 -15.60
N TRP A 22 11.72 1.84 -14.80
CA TRP A 22 11.86 1.68 -13.34
C TRP A 22 10.51 1.50 -12.66
N ASP A 23 9.47 2.20 -13.12
CA ASP A 23 8.10 2.03 -12.63
C ASP A 23 7.59 0.62 -12.91
N LEU A 24 7.78 0.08 -14.13
CA LEU A 24 7.40 -1.28 -14.50
C LEU A 24 8.10 -2.33 -13.61
N GLN A 25 9.40 -2.20 -13.36
CA GLN A 25 10.15 -3.11 -12.50
C GLN A 25 9.69 -3.00 -11.05
N GLY A 26 9.45 -1.79 -10.55
CA GLY A 26 8.93 -1.53 -9.22
C GLY A 26 7.57 -2.19 -8.99
N PHE A 27 6.65 -2.05 -9.95
CA PHE A 27 5.32 -2.68 -9.87
C PHE A 27 5.35 -4.19 -10.08
N LEU A 28 6.24 -4.72 -10.90
CA LEU A 28 6.47 -6.17 -11.03
C LEU A 28 6.94 -6.77 -9.69
N LEU A 29 7.95 -6.15 -9.07
CA LEU A 29 8.47 -6.57 -7.76
C LEU A 29 7.40 -6.46 -6.67
N ALA A 30 6.66 -5.35 -6.65
CA ALA A 30 5.56 -5.16 -5.70
C ALA A 30 4.45 -6.20 -5.88
N GLY A 31 4.15 -6.59 -7.12
CA GLY A 31 3.25 -7.68 -7.45
C GLY A 31 3.77 -9.02 -6.91
N ILE A 32 5.04 -9.36 -7.17
CA ILE A 32 5.68 -10.58 -6.66
C ILE A 32 5.59 -10.64 -5.13
N ILE A 33 5.91 -9.55 -4.45
CA ILE A 33 5.86 -9.48 -2.98
C ILE A 33 4.43 -9.66 -2.48
N LYS A 34 3.44 -8.99 -3.10
CA LYS A 34 2.03 -9.18 -2.73
C LYS A 34 1.56 -10.61 -2.98
N GLY A 35 1.93 -11.23 -4.08
CA GLY A 35 1.59 -12.63 -4.39
C GLY A 35 2.19 -13.61 -3.41
N THR A 36 3.41 -13.33 -2.91
CA THR A 36 4.13 -14.18 -1.96
C THR A 36 3.61 -14.01 -0.52
N VAL A 37 3.42 -12.77 -0.07
CA VAL A 37 3.08 -12.45 1.34
C VAL A 37 1.58 -12.18 1.53
N GLY A 38 0.85 -11.86 0.46
CA GLY A 38 -0.57 -11.52 0.49
C GLY A 38 -0.88 -10.04 0.80
N ILE A 39 0.11 -9.27 1.25
CA ILE A 39 0.01 -7.85 1.60
C ILE A 39 1.29 -7.11 1.19
N GLY A 40 1.29 -5.77 1.28
CA GLY A 40 2.53 -4.97 1.18
C GLY A 40 2.81 -4.37 -0.20
N MET A 41 1.95 -4.59 -1.21
CA MET A 41 2.15 -3.99 -2.53
C MET A 41 2.29 -2.46 -2.48
N PRO A 42 1.42 -1.68 -1.80
CA PRO A 42 1.59 -0.24 -1.75
C PRO A 42 2.89 0.16 -1.04
N THR A 43 3.25 -0.55 0.04
CA THR A 43 4.47 -0.28 0.81
C THR A 43 5.71 -0.42 -0.07
N VAL A 44 5.77 -1.46 -0.90
CA VAL A 44 6.87 -1.66 -1.85
C VAL A 44 6.85 -0.61 -2.94
N SER A 45 5.71 -0.46 -3.63
CA SER A 45 5.60 0.47 -4.76
C SER A 45 5.86 1.91 -4.33
N VAL A 46 5.17 2.41 -3.30
CA VAL A 46 5.37 3.78 -2.81
C VAL A 46 6.77 3.95 -2.25
N GLY A 47 7.28 2.99 -1.46
CA GLY A 47 8.61 3.05 -0.89
C GLY A 47 9.72 3.11 -1.94
N VAL A 48 9.65 2.27 -2.98
CA VAL A 48 10.63 2.25 -4.08
C VAL A 48 10.48 3.50 -4.96
N LEU A 49 9.26 3.79 -5.41
CA LEU A 49 9.00 4.90 -6.32
C LEU A 49 9.34 6.25 -5.69
N SER A 50 9.03 6.47 -4.42
CA SER A 50 9.36 7.71 -3.71
C SER A 50 10.87 7.95 -3.55
N GLN A 51 11.72 6.96 -3.86
CA GLN A 51 13.17 7.18 -3.95
C GLN A 51 13.57 7.93 -5.25
N ILE A 52 12.75 7.85 -6.29
CA ILE A 52 13.09 8.24 -7.65
C ILE A 52 12.21 9.38 -8.16
N ILE A 53 10.90 9.31 -7.89
CA ILE A 53 9.88 10.27 -8.33
C ILE A 53 9.23 11.00 -7.14
N PRO A 54 8.56 12.14 -7.37
CA PRO A 54 7.84 12.85 -6.31
C PRO A 54 6.82 11.96 -5.59
N PRO A 55 6.69 12.06 -4.25
CA PRO A 55 5.86 11.17 -3.46
C PRO A 55 4.38 11.23 -3.86
N HIS A 56 3.87 12.39 -4.26
CA HIS A 56 2.50 12.54 -4.76
C HIS A 56 2.25 11.70 -6.02
N THR A 57 3.20 11.69 -6.95
CA THR A 57 3.13 10.86 -8.16
C THR A 57 3.21 9.38 -7.79
N ALA A 58 4.12 9.01 -6.89
CA ALA A 58 4.29 7.62 -6.44
C ALA A 58 2.98 7.05 -5.84
N ILE A 59 2.31 7.80 -4.96
CA ILE A 59 1.04 7.37 -4.36
C ILE A 59 -0.11 7.32 -5.38
N ALA A 60 -0.13 8.22 -6.38
CA ALA A 60 -1.15 8.22 -7.43
C ALA A 60 -1.03 7.02 -8.38
N LEU A 61 0.21 6.63 -8.75
CA LEU A 61 0.46 5.50 -9.65
C LEU A 61 0.04 4.14 -9.06
N VAL A 62 -0.03 4.01 -7.75
CA VAL A 62 -0.41 2.76 -7.06
C VAL A 62 -1.91 2.49 -7.12
N VAL A 63 -2.75 3.48 -7.38
CA VAL A 63 -4.22 3.40 -7.19
C VAL A 63 -4.87 2.29 -8.02
N PHE A 64 -4.69 2.27 -9.33
CA PHE A 64 -5.33 1.26 -10.18
C PHE A 64 -4.73 -0.15 -10.03
N PRO A 65 -3.39 -0.33 -9.95
CA PRO A 65 -2.80 -1.63 -9.61
C PRO A 65 -3.30 -2.19 -8.27
N LEU A 66 -3.47 -1.30 -7.28
CA LEU A 66 -3.97 -1.68 -5.96
C LEU A 66 -5.43 -2.15 -6.04
N LEU A 67 -6.29 -1.37 -6.71
CA LEU A 67 -7.69 -1.71 -6.93
C LEU A 67 -7.82 -3.06 -7.67
N ALA A 68 -7.11 -3.23 -8.80
CA ALA A 68 -7.14 -4.44 -9.60
C ALA A 68 -6.67 -5.67 -8.82
N SER A 69 -5.54 -5.56 -8.11
CA SER A 69 -4.98 -6.69 -7.35
C SER A 69 -5.82 -7.05 -6.10
N ASN A 70 -6.48 -6.06 -5.48
CA ASN A 70 -7.39 -6.32 -4.36
C ASN A 70 -8.71 -6.93 -4.84
N LEU A 71 -9.24 -6.47 -5.97
CA LEU A 71 -10.42 -7.07 -6.60
C LEU A 71 -10.15 -8.54 -6.96
N TRP A 72 -9.01 -8.83 -7.56
CA TRP A 72 -8.56 -10.19 -7.85
C TRP A 72 -8.51 -11.04 -6.59
N GLN A 73 -7.95 -10.52 -5.50
CA GLN A 73 -7.87 -11.21 -4.21
C GLN A 73 -9.26 -11.52 -3.66
N VAL A 74 -10.20 -10.57 -3.66
CA VAL A 74 -11.58 -10.74 -3.15
C VAL A 74 -12.33 -11.80 -3.96
N ILE A 75 -12.23 -11.78 -5.29
CA ILE A 75 -12.85 -12.80 -6.16
C ILE A 75 -12.33 -14.20 -5.81
N ARG A 76 -11.02 -14.34 -5.60
CA ARG A 76 -10.41 -15.65 -5.30
C ARG A 76 -10.71 -16.17 -3.89
N THR A 77 -10.87 -15.28 -2.92
CA THR A 77 -11.10 -15.65 -1.51
C THR A 77 -12.56 -15.79 -1.14
N GLY A 78 -13.48 -15.37 -2.03
CA GLY A 78 -14.91 -15.41 -1.78
C GLY A 78 -15.37 -14.49 -0.65
N ALA A 79 -14.61 -13.40 -0.36
CA ALA A 79 -15.02 -12.40 0.61
C ALA A 79 -16.34 -11.74 0.17
N GLY A 80 -17.33 -11.72 1.05
CA GLY A 80 -18.67 -11.30 0.71
C GLY A 80 -19.37 -10.49 1.80
N LEU A 81 -20.71 -10.41 1.67
CA LEU A 81 -21.58 -9.61 2.54
C LEU A 81 -21.50 -9.99 4.01
N ALA A 82 -21.25 -11.26 4.33
CA ALA A 82 -21.08 -11.71 5.72
C ALA A 82 -19.88 -11.03 6.39
N THR A 83 -18.73 -11.00 5.71
CA THR A 83 -17.52 -10.30 6.19
C THR A 83 -17.78 -8.79 6.33
N LEU A 84 -18.46 -8.18 5.34
CA LEU A 84 -18.82 -6.77 5.40
C LEU A 84 -19.73 -6.44 6.59
N ARG A 85 -20.74 -7.27 6.87
CA ARG A 85 -21.64 -7.07 8.03
C ARG A 85 -20.90 -7.20 9.36
N ARG A 86 -19.97 -8.14 9.48
CA ARG A 86 -19.19 -8.35 10.71
C ARG A 86 -18.28 -7.17 11.03
N TYR A 87 -17.65 -6.58 10.01
CA TYR A 87 -16.66 -5.50 10.14
C TYR A 87 -17.17 -4.15 9.63
N GLY A 88 -18.50 -3.95 9.56
CA GLY A 88 -19.11 -2.78 8.95
C GLY A 88 -18.69 -1.46 9.56
N LEU A 89 -18.51 -1.39 10.88
CA LEU A 89 -18.03 -0.19 11.59
C LEU A 89 -16.58 0.16 11.18
N LEU A 90 -15.70 -0.84 11.15
CA LEU A 90 -14.31 -0.66 10.71
C LEU A 90 -14.26 -0.14 9.28
N VAL A 91 -15.00 -0.78 8.38
CA VAL A 91 -15.06 -0.43 6.96
C VAL A 91 -15.62 0.97 6.74
N GLY A 92 -16.68 1.36 7.47
CA GLY A 92 -17.26 2.70 7.40
C GLY A 92 -16.28 3.77 7.87
N CYS A 93 -15.63 3.56 9.02
CA CYS A 93 -14.61 4.46 9.54
C CYS A 93 -13.40 4.56 8.59
N LEU A 94 -12.94 3.43 8.06
CA LEU A 94 -11.86 3.38 7.06
C LEU A 94 -12.22 4.21 5.82
N PHE A 95 -13.41 3.98 5.26
CA PHE A 95 -13.85 4.66 4.05
C PHE A 95 -13.87 6.18 4.24
N VAL A 96 -14.55 6.66 5.29
CA VAL A 96 -14.72 8.10 5.55
C VAL A 96 -13.39 8.76 5.87
N SER A 97 -12.59 8.17 6.77
CA SER A 97 -11.31 8.78 7.18
C SER A 97 -10.30 8.76 6.05
N LEU A 98 -10.26 7.69 5.24
CA LEU A 98 -9.36 7.61 4.09
C LEU A 98 -9.73 8.67 3.04
N TRP A 99 -11.01 8.76 2.68
CA TRP A 99 -11.49 9.77 1.73
C TRP A 99 -11.20 11.20 2.22
N ALA A 100 -11.54 11.51 3.46
CA ALA A 100 -11.26 12.83 4.04
C ALA A 100 -9.76 13.17 4.04
N THR A 101 -8.90 12.19 4.34
CA THR A 101 -7.45 12.41 4.41
C THR A 101 -6.82 12.61 3.03
N THR A 102 -7.41 12.13 1.93
CA THR A 102 -6.88 12.40 0.58
C THR A 102 -6.86 13.88 0.23
N PHE A 103 -7.81 14.67 0.73
CA PHE A 103 -7.82 16.13 0.54
C PHE A 103 -6.67 16.82 1.28
N LEU A 104 -6.27 16.29 2.42
CA LEU A 104 -5.10 16.75 3.15
C LEU A 104 -3.82 16.41 2.40
N THR A 105 -3.71 15.19 1.89
CA THR A 105 -2.54 14.68 1.16
C THR A 105 -2.14 15.57 -0.01
N ALA A 106 -3.11 16.07 -0.76
CA ALA A 106 -2.86 16.96 -1.89
C ALA A 106 -2.24 18.31 -1.49
N ARG A 107 -2.37 18.70 -0.22
CA ARG A 107 -1.86 19.96 0.33
C ARG A 107 -0.57 19.80 1.14
N VAL A 108 -0.20 18.57 1.48
CA VAL A 108 1.02 18.28 2.26
C VAL A 108 2.26 18.54 1.38
N PRO A 109 3.27 19.30 1.86
CA PRO A 109 4.53 19.45 1.16
C PRO A 109 5.22 18.10 0.88
N ALA A 110 5.93 18.00 -0.25
CA ALA A 110 6.55 16.76 -0.68
C ALA A 110 7.53 16.18 0.35
N ASP A 111 8.34 17.04 0.98
CA ASP A 111 9.33 16.61 1.99
C ASP A 111 8.64 16.06 3.24
N LEU A 112 7.57 16.72 3.71
CA LEU A 112 6.78 16.22 4.83
C LEU A 112 6.10 14.88 4.48
N LEU A 113 5.59 14.75 3.25
CA LEU A 113 4.97 13.51 2.78
C LEU A 113 6.00 12.36 2.71
N LEU A 114 7.24 12.63 2.25
CA LEU A 114 8.35 11.67 2.31
C LEU A 114 8.65 11.23 3.74
N GLY A 115 8.68 12.18 4.68
CA GLY A 115 8.86 11.90 6.11
C GLY A 115 7.76 11.00 6.67
N ILE A 116 6.49 11.30 6.36
CA ILE A 116 5.33 10.50 6.80
C ILE A 116 5.41 9.08 6.23
N ILE A 117 5.72 8.92 4.94
CA ILE A 117 5.91 7.62 4.31
C ILE A 117 7.05 6.86 4.98
N GLY A 118 8.20 7.52 5.22
CA GLY A 118 9.34 6.94 5.90
C GLY A 118 9.00 6.44 7.31
N VAL A 119 8.34 7.27 8.12
CA VAL A 119 7.86 6.89 9.47
C VAL A 119 6.88 5.73 9.41
N ALA A 120 5.91 5.76 8.50
CA ALA A 120 4.94 4.67 8.33
C ALA A 120 5.63 3.35 7.99
N MET A 121 6.64 3.37 7.10
CA MET A 121 7.44 2.18 6.77
C MET A 121 8.25 1.66 7.95
N LEU A 122 8.84 2.54 8.77
CA LEU A 122 9.58 2.16 9.96
C LEU A 122 8.66 1.53 11.01
N ILE A 123 7.52 2.16 11.31
CA ILE A 123 6.53 1.61 12.25
C ILE A 123 6.05 0.24 11.76
N PHE A 124 5.74 0.12 10.46
CA PHE A 124 5.33 -1.15 9.86
C PHE A 124 6.40 -2.25 10.03
N SER A 125 7.66 -1.92 9.74
CA SER A 125 8.76 -2.87 9.82
C SER A 125 9.04 -3.29 11.25
N VAL A 126 9.17 -2.33 12.17
CA VAL A 126 9.49 -2.59 13.58
C VAL A 126 8.37 -3.39 14.26
N THR A 127 7.12 -2.96 14.12
CA THR A 127 5.98 -3.67 14.75
C THR A 127 5.79 -5.07 14.20
N SER A 128 6.02 -5.26 12.89
CA SER A 128 5.94 -6.56 12.23
C SER A 128 7.11 -7.50 12.62
N LEU A 129 8.32 -6.95 12.85
CA LEU A 129 9.48 -7.72 13.33
C LEU A 129 9.34 -8.13 14.79
N LEU A 130 8.83 -7.22 15.64
CA LEU A 130 8.60 -7.49 17.06
C LEU A 130 7.46 -8.47 17.30
N GLY A 131 6.59 -8.68 16.33
CA GLY A 131 5.47 -9.61 16.44
C GLY A 131 4.47 -9.25 17.54
N THR A 132 4.38 -7.98 17.93
CA THR A 132 3.51 -7.49 19.00
C THR A 132 2.04 -7.77 18.67
N GLN A 133 1.41 -8.63 19.44
CA GLN A 133 -0.01 -8.94 19.33
C GLN A 133 -0.76 -8.29 20.50
N ILE A 134 -1.59 -7.30 20.19
CA ILE A 134 -2.50 -6.69 21.17
C ILE A 134 -3.78 -7.51 21.17
N MET A 135 -4.03 -8.27 22.22
CA MET A 135 -5.26 -9.06 22.36
C MET A 135 -6.47 -8.15 22.58
N ILE A 136 -7.48 -8.28 21.74
CA ILE A 136 -8.70 -7.49 21.79
C ILE A 136 -9.85 -8.36 22.33
N ALA A 137 -10.31 -8.06 23.54
CA ALA A 137 -11.46 -8.74 24.14
C ALA A 137 -12.76 -8.38 23.39
N ASP A 138 -13.74 -9.29 23.39
CA ASP A 138 -15.02 -9.12 22.67
C ASP A 138 -15.77 -7.84 23.07
N ARG A 139 -15.74 -7.47 24.34
CA ARG A 139 -16.35 -6.23 24.84
C ARG A 139 -15.78 -4.95 24.23
N HIS A 140 -14.55 -4.99 23.72
CA HIS A 140 -13.86 -3.86 23.11
C HIS A 140 -13.83 -3.94 21.59
N ASP A 141 -14.54 -4.88 20.97
CA ASP A 141 -14.49 -5.08 19.51
C ASP A 141 -14.98 -3.85 18.74
N ARG A 142 -16.14 -3.27 19.09
CA ARG A 142 -16.67 -2.08 18.40
C ARG A 142 -15.75 -0.86 18.49
N PRO A 143 -15.25 -0.43 19.66
CA PRO A 143 -14.30 0.68 19.71
C PRO A 143 -12.98 0.35 19.00
N ALA A 144 -12.51 -0.89 19.05
CA ALA A 144 -11.32 -1.30 18.31
C ALA A 144 -11.53 -1.22 16.78
N GLN A 145 -12.70 -1.62 16.28
CA GLN A 145 -13.06 -1.45 14.87
C GLN A 145 -13.02 0.02 14.45
N ALA A 146 -13.62 0.92 15.22
CA ALA A 146 -13.64 2.34 14.91
C ALA A 146 -12.24 2.94 14.91
N ILE A 147 -11.45 2.71 15.97
CA ILE A 147 -10.08 3.22 16.09
C ILE A 147 -9.20 2.68 14.96
N THR A 148 -9.29 1.39 14.67
CA THR A 148 -8.53 0.75 13.60
C THR A 148 -8.91 1.33 12.24
N GLY A 149 -10.21 1.47 11.95
CA GLY A 149 -10.69 2.04 10.70
C GLY A 149 -10.22 3.48 10.50
N LEU A 150 -10.32 4.33 11.54
CA LEU A 150 -9.84 5.72 11.51
C LEU A 150 -8.32 5.77 11.31
N ALA A 151 -7.55 5.03 12.10
CA ALA A 151 -6.09 5.01 11.98
C ALA A 151 -5.62 4.48 10.62
N ALA A 152 -6.24 3.41 10.13
CA ALA A 152 -5.95 2.85 8.82
C ALA A 152 -6.31 3.84 7.69
N GLY A 153 -7.44 4.56 7.82
CA GLY A 153 -7.85 5.53 6.83
C GLY A 153 -6.94 6.77 6.78
N VAL A 154 -6.52 7.29 7.93
CA VAL A 154 -5.55 8.41 7.98
C VAL A 154 -4.21 8.00 7.36
N LEU A 155 -3.64 6.88 7.78
CA LEU A 155 -2.41 6.36 7.17
C LEU A 155 -2.58 6.10 5.67
N GLY A 156 -3.70 5.48 5.29
CA GLY A 156 -3.99 5.14 3.91
C GLY A 156 -4.14 6.34 3.01
N GLY A 157 -4.85 7.36 3.44
CA GLY A 157 -5.04 8.59 2.68
C GLY A 157 -3.72 9.34 2.45
N LEU A 158 -2.82 9.38 3.46
CA LEU A 158 -1.52 10.03 3.37
C LEU A 158 -0.48 9.22 2.58
N THR A 159 -0.47 7.90 2.72
CA THR A 159 0.67 7.08 2.26
C THR A 159 0.28 5.97 1.29
N SER A 160 -1.00 5.77 1.03
CA SER A 160 -1.57 4.58 0.37
C SER A 160 -1.26 3.25 1.10
N MET A 161 -0.85 3.29 2.39
CA MET A 161 -0.46 2.14 3.19
C MET A 161 -1.34 1.99 4.43
N TRP A 162 -2.45 1.29 4.35
CA TRP A 162 -3.39 1.10 5.47
C TRP A 162 -3.48 -0.33 6.01
N ALA A 163 -2.69 -1.25 5.47
CA ALA A 163 -2.75 -2.66 5.85
C ALA A 163 -2.33 -2.92 7.31
N LEU A 164 -1.38 -2.15 7.86
CA LEU A 164 -0.82 -2.42 9.19
C LEU A 164 -1.87 -2.39 10.31
N PRO A 165 -2.66 -1.33 10.51
CA PRO A 165 -3.67 -1.32 11.57
C PRO A 165 -4.70 -2.46 11.38
N LEU A 166 -5.08 -2.76 10.14
CA LEU A 166 -6.05 -3.82 9.82
C LEU A 166 -5.53 -5.21 10.19
N VAL A 167 -4.28 -5.50 9.84
CA VAL A 167 -3.60 -6.76 10.18
C VAL A 167 -3.48 -6.89 11.70
N THR A 168 -3.03 -5.84 12.38
CA THR A 168 -2.89 -5.84 13.86
C THR A 168 -4.23 -6.10 14.55
N TYR A 169 -5.31 -5.48 14.06
CA TYR A 169 -6.66 -5.72 14.59
C TYR A 169 -7.10 -7.17 14.42
N LEU A 170 -6.99 -7.74 13.21
CA LEU A 170 -7.40 -9.12 12.94
C LEU A 170 -6.58 -10.14 13.74
N MET A 171 -5.28 -9.92 13.88
CA MET A 171 -4.41 -10.74 14.73
C MET A 171 -4.84 -10.65 16.21
N GLY A 172 -5.15 -9.44 16.69
CA GLY A 172 -5.64 -9.21 18.06
C GLY A 172 -7.00 -9.86 18.32
N ARG A 173 -7.81 -10.07 17.28
CA ARG A 173 -9.09 -10.79 17.33
C ARG A 173 -8.93 -12.31 17.15
N LYS A 174 -7.70 -12.82 16.96
CA LYS A 174 -7.43 -14.24 16.68
C LYS A 174 -8.25 -14.78 15.50
N ALA A 175 -8.42 -13.95 14.46
CA ALA A 175 -9.09 -14.38 13.25
C ALA A 175 -8.38 -15.63 12.68
N ASP A 176 -9.15 -16.64 12.30
CA ASP A 176 -8.58 -17.81 11.62
C ASP A 176 -7.99 -17.41 10.26
N SER A 177 -7.17 -18.30 9.67
CA SER A 177 -6.45 -18.01 8.43
C SER A 177 -7.38 -17.63 7.28
N ASP A 178 -8.53 -18.28 7.16
CA ASP A 178 -9.48 -18.04 6.07
C ASP A 178 -10.23 -16.73 6.28
N GLU A 179 -10.65 -16.45 7.51
CA GLU A 179 -11.27 -15.18 7.88
C GLU A 179 -10.28 -14.03 7.68
N PHE A 180 -9.03 -14.19 8.12
CA PHE A 180 -7.98 -13.19 7.96
C PHE A 180 -7.78 -12.82 6.49
N VAL A 181 -7.61 -13.79 5.59
CA VAL A 181 -7.36 -13.54 4.16
C VAL A 181 -8.58 -12.89 3.50
N ARG A 182 -9.80 -13.34 3.83
CA ARG A 182 -11.05 -12.76 3.33
C ARG A 182 -11.24 -11.32 3.82
N ALA A 183 -11.07 -11.08 5.12
CA ALA A 183 -11.26 -9.77 5.71
C ALA A 183 -10.23 -8.75 5.21
N VAL A 184 -8.95 -9.10 5.18
CA VAL A 184 -7.87 -8.24 4.63
C VAL A 184 -8.16 -7.90 3.17
N GLY A 185 -8.48 -8.89 2.33
CA GLY A 185 -8.81 -8.64 0.92
C GLY A 185 -9.96 -7.65 0.74
N LEU A 186 -11.04 -7.83 1.52
CA LEU A 186 -12.21 -6.94 1.48
C LEU A 186 -11.86 -5.51 1.96
N PHE A 187 -11.14 -5.38 3.06
CA PHE A 187 -10.75 -4.07 3.59
C PHE A 187 -9.85 -3.30 2.60
N LEU A 188 -8.90 -4.01 1.98
CA LEU A 188 -8.01 -3.42 1.00
C LEU A 188 -8.77 -3.00 -0.26
N LEU A 189 -9.74 -3.79 -0.72
CA LEU A 189 -10.57 -3.43 -1.87
C LEU A 189 -11.45 -2.22 -1.57
N ILE A 190 -12.18 -2.25 -0.45
CA ILE A 190 -13.09 -1.14 -0.09
C ILE A 190 -12.30 0.14 0.17
N GLY A 191 -11.12 0.07 0.83
CA GLY A 191 -10.26 1.24 1.01
C GLY A 191 -9.70 1.80 -0.30
N SER A 192 -9.53 0.98 -1.33
CA SER A 192 -9.06 1.45 -2.65
C SER A 192 -10.07 2.37 -3.35
N VAL A 193 -11.37 2.22 -3.08
CA VAL A 193 -12.42 3.03 -3.71
C VAL A 193 -12.35 4.50 -3.26
N PRO A 194 -12.41 4.84 -1.94
CA PRO A 194 -12.31 6.22 -1.50
C PRO A 194 -10.94 6.85 -1.80
N LEU A 195 -9.87 6.05 -1.85
CA LEU A 195 -8.55 6.51 -2.28
C LEU A 195 -8.60 6.99 -3.75
N MET A 196 -9.14 6.17 -4.63
CA MET A 196 -9.30 6.51 -6.05
C MET A 196 -10.16 7.76 -6.23
N LEU A 197 -11.33 7.81 -5.58
CA LEU A 197 -12.24 8.95 -5.65
C LEU A 197 -11.59 10.24 -5.13
N GLY A 198 -10.94 10.18 -3.97
CA GLY A 198 -10.30 11.33 -3.37
C GLY A 198 -9.11 11.84 -4.20
N PHE A 199 -8.28 10.96 -4.74
CA PHE A 199 -7.16 11.37 -5.61
C PHE A 199 -7.65 11.90 -6.97
N TRP A 200 -8.77 11.43 -7.48
CA TRP A 200 -9.42 12.02 -8.64
C TRP A 200 -9.92 13.44 -8.34
N GLN A 201 -10.63 13.62 -7.23
CA GLN A 201 -11.18 14.93 -6.83
C GLN A 201 -10.10 15.97 -6.49
N THR A 202 -8.97 15.53 -5.96
CA THR A 202 -7.83 16.41 -5.62
C THR A 202 -6.89 16.68 -6.79
N GLY A 203 -7.09 16.01 -7.94
CA GLY A 203 -6.24 16.14 -9.11
C GLY A 203 -4.90 15.40 -9.03
N LEU A 204 -4.65 14.63 -7.98
CA LEU A 204 -3.48 13.73 -7.90
C LEU A 204 -3.58 12.61 -8.95
N LEU A 205 -4.78 12.07 -9.14
CA LEU A 205 -5.11 11.16 -10.24
C LEU A 205 -5.74 11.99 -11.36
N ASN A 206 -4.99 12.28 -12.39
CA ASN A 206 -5.35 13.16 -13.50
C ASN A 206 -5.08 12.52 -14.87
N GLY A 207 -5.28 13.28 -15.96
CA GLY A 207 -5.07 12.79 -17.32
C GLY A 207 -3.64 12.32 -17.66
N GLN A 208 -2.64 12.66 -16.84
CA GLN A 208 -1.26 12.19 -16.99
C GLN A 208 -0.98 10.97 -16.11
N THR A 209 -1.39 11.00 -14.83
CA THR A 209 -1.10 9.95 -13.86
C THR A 209 -2.04 8.75 -13.99
N ALA A 210 -3.30 8.96 -14.39
CA ALA A 210 -4.28 7.88 -14.52
C ALA A 210 -3.91 6.85 -15.61
N PRO A 211 -3.53 7.23 -16.85
CA PRO A 211 -3.11 6.26 -17.86
C PRO A 211 -1.85 5.49 -17.46
N LEU A 212 -0.88 6.15 -16.80
CA LEU A 212 0.32 5.50 -16.29
C LEU A 212 -0.03 4.49 -15.18
N SER A 213 -0.89 4.87 -14.23
CA SER A 213 -1.36 3.97 -13.19
C SER A 213 -2.10 2.75 -13.78
N LEU A 214 -2.94 2.95 -14.80
CA LEU A 214 -3.61 1.85 -15.51
C LEU A 214 -2.61 0.90 -16.18
N ALA A 215 -1.57 1.43 -16.83
CA ALA A 215 -0.53 0.62 -17.46
C ALA A 215 0.23 -0.25 -16.44
N MET A 216 0.38 0.21 -15.18
CA MET A 216 1.03 -0.53 -14.10
C MET A 216 0.21 -1.73 -13.58
N ILE A 217 -1.04 -1.89 -13.99
CA ILE A 217 -1.84 -3.08 -13.68
C ILE A 217 -1.17 -4.34 -14.26
N VAL A 218 -0.69 -4.27 -15.51
CA VAL A 218 -0.11 -5.43 -16.21
C VAL A 218 1.10 -6.00 -15.47
N PRO A 219 2.17 -5.23 -15.19
CA PRO A 219 3.33 -5.75 -14.46
C PRO A 219 2.94 -6.21 -13.03
N THR A 220 1.98 -5.54 -12.39
CA THR A 220 1.51 -5.93 -11.06
C THR A 220 0.85 -7.31 -11.07
N ILE A 221 -0.05 -7.58 -12.00
CA ILE A 221 -0.76 -8.86 -12.08
C ILE A 221 0.19 -9.99 -12.51
N LEU A 222 1.12 -9.72 -13.43
CA LEU A 222 2.16 -10.67 -13.80
C LEU A 222 3.05 -11.01 -12.60
N GLY A 223 3.51 -9.98 -11.87
CA GLY A 223 4.29 -10.16 -10.65
C GLY A 223 3.51 -10.93 -9.58
N PHE A 224 2.24 -10.60 -9.39
CA PHE A 224 1.37 -11.30 -8.43
C PHE A 224 1.26 -12.79 -8.75
N SER A 225 1.06 -13.16 -10.01
CA SER A 225 0.99 -14.55 -10.44
C SER A 225 2.30 -15.30 -10.21
N VAL A 226 3.44 -14.66 -10.50
CA VAL A 226 4.78 -15.20 -10.19
C VAL A 226 4.97 -15.37 -8.68
N GLY A 227 4.57 -14.37 -7.89
CA GLY A 227 4.64 -14.42 -6.43
C GLY A 227 3.83 -15.56 -5.82
N GLU A 228 2.63 -15.85 -6.34
CA GLU A 228 1.83 -17.01 -5.91
C GLU A 228 2.54 -18.34 -6.15
N VAL A 229 3.26 -18.49 -7.28
CA VAL A 229 4.06 -19.68 -7.58
C VAL A 229 5.25 -19.80 -6.63
N ILE A 230 5.93 -18.67 -6.38
CA ILE A 230 7.07 -18.60 -5.46
C ILE A 230 6.64 -18.95 -4.03
N ARG A 231 5.47 -18.47 -3.58
CA ARG A 231 4.90 -18.75 -2.25
C ARG A 231 4.84 -20.25 -1.94
N ARG A 232 4.63 -21.08 -2.95
CA ARG A 232 4.55 -22.55 -2.78
C ARG A 232 5.90 -23.20 -2.53
N ARG A 233 7.03 -22.50 -2.80
CA ARG A 233 8.40 -23.03 -2.76
C ARG A 233 9.29 -22.37 -1.71
N LEU A 234 8.94 -21.21 -1.21
CA LEU A 234 9.73 -20.45 -0.25
C LEU A 234 9.15 -20.53 1.17
N ASP A 235 10.05 -20.50 2.14
CA ASP A 235 9.66 -20.19 3.52
C ASP A 235 9.16 -18.73 3.58
N ALA A 236 7.83 -18.61 3.68
CA ALA A 236 7.16 -17.31 3.73
C ALA A 236 7.61 -16.45 4.92
N GLN A 237 8.04 -17.09 6.02
CA GLN A 237 8.52 -16.40 7.23
C GLN A 237 9.89 -15.77 6.99
N ALA A 238 10.83 -16.51 6.41
CA ALA A 238 12.17 -15.99 6.09
C ALA A 238 12.07 -14.87 5.05
N PHE A 239 11.28 -15.03 4.01
CA PHE A 239 11.06 -14.01 2.99
C PHE A 239 10.45 -12.72 3.58
N LYS A 240 9.43 -12.87 4.46
CA LYS A 240 8.81 -11.73 5.16
C LYS A 240 9.84 -10.95 5.99
N LYS A 241 10.74 -11.63 6.72
CA LYS A 241 11.80 -10.98 7.51
C LYS A 241 12.73 -10.15 6.64
N VAL A 242 13.22 -10.72 5.53
CA VAL A 242 14.10 -9.99 4.58
C VAL A 242 13.40 -8.74 4.05
N LEU A 243 12.13 -8.86 3.67
CA LEU A 243 11.33 -7.75 3.18
C LEU A 243 11.16 -6.64 4.24
N LEU A 244 10.94 -7.01 5.51
CA LEU A 244 10.80 -6.03 6.59
C LEU A 244 12.11 -5.28 6.86
N TRP A 245 13.26 -5.94 6.78
CA TRP A 245 14.57 -5.27 6.84
C TRP A 245 14.77 -4.31 5.66
N PHE A 246 14.37 -4.72 4.47
CA PHE A 246 14.41 -3.83 3.30
C PHE A 246 13.53 -2.59 3.50
N PHE A 247 12.31 -2.73 4.02
CA PHE A 247 11.44 -1.59 4.32
C PHE A 247 12.01 -0.69 5.41
N LEU A 248 12.67 -1.26 6.41
CA LEU A 248 13.34 -0.48 7.44
C LEU A 248 14.44 0.41 6.84
N LEU A 249 15.30 -0.14 6.00
CA LEU A 249 16.36 0.62 5.33
C LEU A 249 15.79 1.69 4.38
N MET A 250 14.74 1.36 3.64
CA MET A 250 14.08 2.34 2.76
C MET A 250 13.41 3.45 3.55
N GLY A 251 12.72 3.13 4.64
CA GLY A 251 12.10 4.12 5.53
C GLY A 251 13.12 5.08 6.12
N LEU A 252 14.26 4.57 6.58
CA LEU A 252 15.38 5.40 7.07
C LEU A 252 15.91 6.33 5.97
N ASN A 253 16.08 5.82 4.74
CA ASN A 253 16.54 6.66 3.64
C ASN A 253 15.52 7.75 3.25
N LEU A 254 14.22 7.45 3.27
CA LEU A 254 13.17 8.46 3.04
C LEU A 254 13.17 9.55 4.12
N LEU A 255 13.33 9.16 5.39
CA LEU A 255 13.46 10.13 6.48
C LEU A 255 14.70 11.02 6.31
N ARG A 256 15.84 10.43 5.97
CA ARG A 256 17.04 11.22 5.68
C ARG A 256 16.78 12.26 4.58
N ARG A 257 16.11 11.87 3.50
CA ARG A 257 15.77 12.76 2.38
C ARG A 257 14.71 13.81 2.71
N ALA A 258 13.87 13.55 3.70
CA ALA A 258 12.88 14.51 4.18
C ALA A 258 13.48 15.57 5.10
N LEU A 259 14.64 15.27 5.74
CA LEU A 259 15.29 16.15 6.70
C LEU A 259 16.47 16.92 6.11
N PHE A 260 17.11 16.40 5.07
CA PHE A 260 18.30 16.93 4.39
C PHE A 260 18.15 16.96 2.87
#